data_30dfedb6cebfaa91eaf26b918fcec7f1
#
_entry.id   30dfedb6cebfaa91eaf26b918fcec7f1
#
_cell.length_a   1.000
_cell.length_b   1.000
_cell.length_c   1.000
_cell.angle_alpha   90.00
_cell.angle_beta   90.00
_cell.angle_gamma   90.00
#
_symmetry.space_group_name_H-M   'P 1'
#
loop_
_entity.id
_entity.type
_entity.pdbx_description
1 polymer ?
#
loop_
_entity_poly.entity_id
_entity_poly.type
_entity_poly.pdbx_seq_one_letter_code
_entity_poly.pdbx_strand_id
1 'polypeptide(L)'
;MEEYVILVDPQNREVGRMEKLEAHEKGILHRAFSVFLFNAQGQTLLQQRAASKYHSPLLWTNTVCSHQRAGESNGDAARRRLREELGLDSRDLDLEDVFSFVYKATFDNGLTEHELDHVLVGKISSYTEEWDPEEVESVRWATLEEIALEMDQNPEHFTAWFRIIFNAYRNRLSL
;
A
#
# COMPACT_ATOMS: atom_id res chain seq x y z
N MET A 1 20.39 -5.29 -2.27
CA MET A 1 20.04 -5.15 -3.71
C MET A 1 19.36 -3.82 -3.87
N GLU A 2 19.82 -2.99 -4.80
CA GLU A 2 19.18 -1.68 -5.06
C GLU A 2 17.77 -1.89 -5.64
N GLU A 3 16.79 -1.21 -5.05
CA GLU A 3 15.42 -1.22 -5.54
C GLU A 3 15.17 0.02 -6.41
N TYR A 4 14.62 -0.18 -7.60
CA TYR A 4 14.28 0.89 -8.53
C TYR A 4 12.77 1.07 -8.62
N VAL A 5 12.32 2.32 -8.65
CA VAL A 5 10.93 2.71 -8.90
C VAL A 5 10.76 3.21 -10.33
N ILE A 6 9.56 3.12 -10.87
CA ILE A 6 9.21 3.58 -12.21
C ILE A 6 8.76 5.03 -12.11
N LEU A 7 9.54 5.94 -12.71
CA LEU A 7 9.17 7.35 -12.80
C LEU A 7 8.06 7.52 -13.84
N VAL A 8 7.06 8.31 -13.51
CA VAL A 8 5.91 8.56 -14.38
C VAL A 8 5.59 10.05 -14.46
N ASP A 9 4.92 10.42 -15.56
CA ASP A 9 4.25 11.71 -15.65
C ASP A 9 2.83 11.65 -15.03
N PRO A 10 2.12 12.79 -14.88
CA PRO A 10 0.77 12.80 -14.33
C PRO A 10 -0.27 11.98 -15.12
N GLN A 11 0.04 11.58 -16.35
CA GLN A 11 -0.78 10.71 -17.20
C GLN A 11 -0.37 9.24 -17.08
N ASN A 12 0.47 8.88 -16.07
CA ASN A 12 0.95 7.53 -15.82
C ASN A 12 1.81 6.93 -16.95
N ARG A 13 2.43 7.76 -17.78
CA ARG A 13 3.40 7.30 -18.79
C ARG A 13 4.78 7.18 -18.15
N GLU A 14 5.45 6.04 -18.36
CA GLU A 14 6.82 5.82 -17.89
C GLU A 14 7.77 6.83 -18.55
N VAL A 15 8.50 7.60 -17.72
CA VAL A 15 9.49 8.59 -18.16
C VAL A 15 10.91 8.24 -17.73
N GLY A 16 11.09 7.19 -16.96
CA GLY A 16 12.42 6.73 -16.51
C GLY A 16 12.33 5.82 -15.30
N ARG A 17 13.48 5.59 -14.68
CA ARG A 17 13.63 4.81 -13.44
C ARG A 17 14.64 5.49 -12.55
N MET A 18 14.47 5.32 -11.26
CA MET A 18 15.35 5.89 -10.25
C MET A 18 15.48 4.90 -9.09
N GLU A 19 16.61 4.91 -8.40
CA GLU A 19 16.75 4.18 -7.15
C GLU A 19 15.71 4.71 -6.15
N LYS A 20 15.12 3.78 -5.40
CA LYS A 20 13.94 4.05 -4.55
C LYS A 20 14.20 5.14 -3.52
N LEU A 21 15.32 5.06 -2.77
CA LEU A 21 15.64 6.04 -1.75
C LEU A 21 15.90 7.42 -2.38
N GLU A 22 16.63 7.46 -3.48
CA GLU A 22 16.89 8.70 -4.24
C GLU A 22 15.59 9.36 -4.71
N ALA A 23 14.63 8.56 -5.20
CA ALA A 23 13.32 9.07 -5.62
C ALA A 23 12.54 9.72 -4.45
N HIS A 24 12.63 9.13 -3.26
CA HIS A 24 12.02 9.67 -2.04
C HIS A 24 12.77 10.90 -1.49
N GLU A 25 14.09 10.93 -1.57
CA GLU A 25 14.90 12.09 -1.19
C GLU A 25 14.59 13.31 -2.08
N LYS A 26 14.42 13.09 -3.38
CA LYS A 26 14.13 14.12 -4.37
C LYS A 26 12.64 14.44 -4.53
N GLY A 27 11.76 13.62 -3.98
CA GLY A 27 10.31 13.77 -4.12
C GLY A 27 9.81 13.65 -5.56
N ILE A 28 10.43 12.77 -6.36
CA ILE A 28 10.08 12.59 -7.77
C ILE A 28 8.84 11.71 -7.90
N LEU A 29 7.93 12.07 -8.79
CA LEU A 29 6.71 11.31 -9.06
C LEU A 29 7.05 9.93 -9.62
N HIS A 30 6.60 8.91 -8.93
CA HIS A 30 6.83 7.51 -9.33
C HIS A 30 5.57 6.67 -9.10
N ARG A 31 5.53 5.50 -9.75
CA ARG A 31 4.38 4.59 -9.69
C ARG A 31 4.42 3.74 -8.44
N ALA A 32 3.27 3.59 -7.81
CA ALA A 32 3.05 2.77 -6.63
C ALA A 32 1.72 2.01 -6.71
N PHE A 33 1.47 1.13 -5.76
CA PHE A 33 0.18 0.47 -5.59
C PHE A 33 -0.15 0.25 -4.12
N SER A 34 -1.45 0.22 -3.84
CA SER A 34 -2.03 -0.12 -2.55
C SER A 34 -3.07 -1.23 -2.73
N VAL A 35 -2.97 -2.29 -1.93
CA VAL A 35 -3.89 -3.43 -1.96
C VAL A 35 -4.80 -3.42 -0.74
N PHE A 36 -6.08 -3.69 -0.97
CA PHE A 36 -7.10 -3.93 0.06
C PHE A 36 -7.67 -5.32 -0.14
N LEU A 37 -7.48 -6.22 0.83
CA LEU A 37 -8.11 -7.53 0.83
C LEU A 37 -9.28 -7.55 1.80
N PHE A 38 -10.44 -7.97 1.32
CA PHE A 38 -11.68 -8.06 2.10
C PHE A 38 -12.05 -9.53 2.33
N ASN A 39 -12.63 -9.80 3.50
CA ASN A 39 -13.27 -11.08 3.79
C ASN A 39 -14.79 -11.04 3.51
N ALA A 40 -15.46 -12.17 3.69
CA ALA A 40 -16.91 -12.29 3.48
C ALA A 40 -17.75 -11.45 4.47
N GLN A 41 -17.17 -11.02 5.58
CA GLN A 41 -17.81 -10.16 6.58
C GLN A 41 -17.65 -8.66 6.28
N GLY A 42 -17.02 -8.31 5.16
CA GLY A 42 -16.77 -6.92 4.76
C GLY A 42 -15.65 -6.23 5.54
N GLN A 43 -14.82 -7.00 6.26
CA GLN A 43 -13.63 -6.48 6.92
C GLN A 43 -12.45 -6.49 5.95
N THR A 44 -11.59 -5.48 6.03
CA THR A 44 -10.33 -5.46 5.31
C THR A 44 -9.16 -5.85 6.22
N LEU A 45 -8.18 -6.55 5.64
CA LEU A 45 -6.96 -6.92 6.34
C LEU A 45 -6.01 -5.73 6.39
N LEU A 46 -5.77 -5.20 7.59
CA LEU A 46 -4.79 -4.15 7.83
C LEU A 46 -3.47 -4.75 8.28
N GLN A 47 -2.37 -4.08 7.93
CA GLN A 47 -1.06 -4.37 8.50
C GLN A 47 -0.54 -3.19 9.33
N GLN A 48 0.19 -3.49 10.38
CA GLN A 48 1.04 -2.55 11.09
C GLN A 48 2.46 -2.68 10.55
N ARG A 49 3.05 -1.59 10.10
CA ARG A 49 4.40 -1.59 9.52
C ARG A 49 5.45 -1.94 10.58
N ALA A 50 6.45 -2.72 10.20
CA ALA A 50 7.53 -3.08 11.10
C ALA A 50 8.25 -1.85 11.68
N ALA A 51 8.77 -1.97 12.89
CA ALA A 51 9.50 -0.89 13.56
C ALA A 51 10.78 -0.47 12.82
N SER A 52 11.35 -1.34 12.00
CA SER A 52 12.55 -1.12 11.19
C SER A 52 12.33 -0.32 9.90
N LYS A 53 11.10 0.01 9.56
CA LYS A 53 10.80 0.72 8.29
C LYS A 53 11.38 2.13 8.28
N TYR A 54 11.95 2.53 7.15
CA TYR A 54 12.65 3.81 6.95
C TYR A 54 11.74 5.06 7.04
N HIS A 55 10.43 4.90 6.89
CA HIS A 55 9.42 5.91 7.22
C HIS A 55 8.15 5.24 7.74
N SER A 56 7.34 6.01 8.48
CA SER A 56 6.05 5.58 9.02
C SER A 56 6.11 4.22 9.77
N PRO A 57 7.15 3.96 10.62
CA PRO A 57 7.22 2.72 11.37
C PRO A 57 6.06 2.62 12.36
N LEU A 58 5.60 1.40 12.62
CA LEU A 58 4.53 1.07 13.58
C LEU A 58 3.15 1.68 13.26
N LEU A 59 2.98 2.32 12.10
CA LEU A 59 1.68 2.81 11.68
C LEU A 59 0.86 1.71 11.01
N TRP A 60 -0.45 1.78 11.21
CA TRP A 60 -1.41 0.95 10.52
C TRP A 60 -1.66 1.44 9.10
N THR A 61 -1.85 0.51 8.20
CA THR A 61 -2.12 0.78 6.79
C THR A 61 -2.99 -0.30 6.17
N ASN A 62 -3.34 -0.14 4.90
CA ASN A 62 -4.00 -1.15 4.09
C ASN A 62 -3.20 -2.46 4.02
N THR A 63 -3.71 -3.47 3.33
CA THR A 63 -3.14 -4.82 3.35
C THR A 63 -1.68 -4.86 2.92
N VAL A 64 -1.35 -4.24 1.77
CA VAL A 64 0.03 -4.08 1.26
C VAL A 64 0.12 -2.79 0.46
N CYS A 65 1.26 -2.10 0.53
CA CYS A 65 1.61 -1.01 -0.37
C CYS A 65 3.08 -1.09 -0.75
N SER A 66 3.37 -0.89 -2.04
CA SER A 66 4.74 -1.00 -2.55
C SER A 66 4.85 -0.42 -3.98
N HIS A 67 5.91 -0.79 -4.67
CA HIS A 67 6.23 -0.30 -6.01
C HIS A 67 6.34 -1.45 -7.00
N GLN A 68 5.90 -1.20 -8.23
CA GLN A 68 6.07 -2.11 -9.35
C GLN A 68 7.56 -2.15 -9.76
N ARG A 69 8.04 -3.34 -10.12
CA ARG A 69 9.32 -3.49 -10.80
C ARG A 69 9.13 -3.31 -12.31
N ALA A 70 10.22 -3.06 -13.00
CA ALA A 70 10.22 -2.94 -14.46
C ALA A 70 9.57 -4.16 -15.14
N GLY A 71 8.57 -3.91 -15.97
CA GLY A 71 7.84 -4.96 -16.69
C GLY A 71 6.77 -5.69 -15.90
N GLU A 72 6.59 -5.38 -14.61
CA GLU A 72 5.48 -5.94 -13.84
C GLU A 72 4.16 -5.21 -14.13
N SER A 73 3.08 -5.97 -14.26
CA SER A 73 1.74 -5.41 -14.14
C SER A 73 1.45 -5.03 -12.66
N ASN A 74 0.44 -4.18 -12.44
CA ASN A 74 0.01 -3.83 -11.07
C ASN A 74 -0.41 -5.08 -10.28
N GLY A 75 -1.14 -6.00 -10.92
CA GLY A 75 -1.55 -7.26 -10.30
C GLY A 75 -0.39 -8.19 -9.94
N ASP A 76 0.62 -8.31 -10.81
CA ASP A 76 1.78 -9.17 -10.54
C ASP A 76 2.64 -8.60 -9.42
N ALA A 77 2.85 -7.29 -9.41
CA ALA A 77 3.55 -6.60 -8.32
C ALA A 77 2.83 -6.78 -6.98
N ALA A 78 1.50 -6.63 -6.99
CA ALA A 78 0.67 -6.83 -5.81
C ALA A 78 0.76 -8.28 -5.29
N ARG A 79 0.62 -9.29 -6.16
CA ARG A 79 0.75 -10.71 -5.78
C ARG A 79 2.14 -11.03 -5.24
N ARG A 80 3.18 -10.47 -5.84
CA ARG A 80 4.56 -10.62 -5.34
C ARG A 80 4.67 -10.12 -3.89
N ARG A 81 4.21 -8.90 -3.62
CA ARG A 81 4.33 -8.30 -2.29
C ARG A 81 3.42 -8.96 -1.24
N LEU A 82 2.22 -9.38 -1.61
CA LEU A 82 1.35 -10.17 -0.72
C LEU A 82 2.05 -11.46 -0.24
N ARG A 83 2.82 -12.12 -1.11
CA ARG A 83 3.61 -13.27 -0.76
C ARG A 83 4.84 -12.90 0.07
N GLU A 84 5.59 -11.86 -0.32
CA GLU A 84 6.81 -11.43 0.37
C GLU A 84 6.54 -10.90 1.77
N GLU A 85 5.52 -10.05 1.96
CA GLU A 85 5.21 -9.42 3.25
C GLU A 85 4.33 -10.30 4.13
N LEU A 86 3.31 -10.93 3.57
CA LEU A 86 2.27 -11.63 4.30
C LEU A 86 2.30 -13.17 4.14
N GLY A 87 3.24 -13.73 3.39
CA GLY A 87 3.30 -15.16 3.13
C GLY A 87 2.10 -15.73 2.36
N LEU A 88 1.20 -14.87 1.86
CA LEU A 88 -0.04 -15.27 1.22
C LEU A 88 0.21 -15.90 -0.15
N ASP A 89 -0.30 -17.12 -0.38
CA ASP A 89 -0.34 -17.69 -1.73
C ASP A 89 -1.39 -16.96 -2.57
N SER A 90 -0.91 -16.01 -3.34
CA SER A 90 -1.72 -15.07 -4.12
C SER A 90 -1.71 -15.32 -5.62
N ARG A 91 -1.19 -16.49 -6.08
CA ARG A 91 -1.01 -16.79 -7.51
C ARG A 91 -2.32 -16.70 -8.30
N ASP A 92 -3.39 -17.23 -7.74
CA ASP A 92 -4.72 -17.27 -8.35
C ASP A 92 -5.67 -16.21 -7.77
N LEU A 93 -5.14 -15.28 -6.96
CA LEU A 93 -5.95 -14.23 -6.35
C LEU A 93 -6.37 -13.22 -7.42
N ASP A 94 -7.68 -13.02 -7.54
CA ASP A 94 -8.25 -11.98 -8.38
C ASP A 94 -8.12 -10.63 -7.68
N LEU A 95 -7.46 -9.69 -8.38
CA LEU A 95 -7.21 -8.34 -7.90
C LEU A 95 -7.71 -7.35 -8.96
N GLU A 96 -8.71 -6.56 -8.61
CA GLU A 96 -9.24 -5.51 -9.47
C GLU A 96 -8.52 -4.18 -9.18
N ASP A 97 -7.97 -3.55 -10.24
CA ASP A 97 -7.42 -2.19 -10.19
C ASP A 97 -8.60 -1.21 -10.31
N VAL A 98 -9.06 -0.70 -9.17
CA VAL A 98 -10.33 0.03 -9.09
C VAL A 98 -10.19 1.53 -9.37
N PHE A 99 -9.07 2.14 -9.06
CA PHE A 99 -8.72 3.52 -9.39
C PHE A 99 -7.26 3.83 -9.12
N SER A 100 -6.80 4.98 -9.60
CA SER A 100 -5.50 5.56 -9.24
C SER A 100 -5.64 7.02 -8.85
N PHE A 101 -4.70 7.52 -8.06
CA PHE A 101 -4.63 8.92 -7.64
C PHE A 101 -3.17 9.34 -7.42
N VAL A 102 -2.92 10.63 -7.43
CA VAL A 102 -1.59 11.18 -7.12
C VAL A 102 -1.63 11.83 -5.75
N TYR A 103 -0.63 11.54 -4.93
CA TYR A 103 -0.45 12.22 -3.65
C TYR A 103 1.02 12.56 -3.41
N LYS A 104 1.24 13.49 -2.48
CA LYS A 104 2.56 13.88 -2.01
C LYS A 104 2.53 14.02 -0.49
N ALA A 105 3.46 13.36 0.20
CA ALA A 105 3.60 13.43 1.65
C ALA A 105 5.08 13.53 2.01
N THR A 106 5.43 14.52 2.83
CA THR A 106 6.80 14.71 3.36
C THR A 106 6.83 14.28 4.80
N PHE A 107 7.88 13.54 5.18
CA PHE A 107 8.09 12.99 6.53
C PHE A 107 9.15 13.78 7.28
N ASP A 108 9.18 13.65 8.62
CA ASP A 108 10.10 14.37 9.51
C ASP A 108 11.59 14.08 9.22
N ASN A 109 11.88 12.92 8.63
CA ASN A 109 13.23 12.52 8.21
C ASN A 109 13.68 13.14 6.86
N GLY A 110 12.87 14.00 6.26
CA GLY A 110 13.15 14.67 5.00
C GLY A 110 12.80 13.87 3.73
N LEU A 111 12.32 12.65 3.88
CA LEU A 111 11.85 11.85 2.75
C LEU A 111 10.47 12.33 2.29
N THR A 112 10.21 12.24 0.99
CA THR A 112 8.94 12.61 0.39
C THR A 112 8.43 11.47 -0.49
N GLU A 113 7.25 10.97 -0.18
CA GLU A 113 6.48 10.16 -1.12
C GLU A 113 5.75 11.09 -2.09
N HIS A 114 5.99 10.90 -3.38
CA HIS A 114 5.26 11.53 -4.46
C HIS A 114 4.88 10.44 -5.45
N GLU A 115 3.67 9.93 -5.32
CA GLU A 115 3.27 8.68 -5.94
C GLU A 115 2.01 8.83 -6.79
N LEU A 116 2.02 8.17 -7.94
CA LEU A 116 0.83 7.79 -8.67
C LEU A 116 0.48 6.37 -8.19
N ASP A 117 -0.47 6.29 -7.27
CA ASP A 117 -0.83 5.07 -6.55
C ASP A 117 -2.05 4.41 -7.20
N HIS A 118 -1.88 3.15 -7.62
CA HIS A 118 -2.95 2.28 -8.10
C HIS A 118 -3.56 1.52 -6.93
N VAL A 119 -4.87 1.64 -6.75
CA VAL A 119 -5.58 0.93 -5.68
C VAL A 119 -6.22 -0.34 -6.24
N LEU A 120 -5.78 -1.49 -5.68
CA LEU A 120 -6.28 -2.81 -6.05
C LEU A 120 -7.10 -3.41 -4.90
N VAL A 121 -8.20 -4.04 -5.25
CA VAL A 121 -9.10 -4.71 -4.29
C VAL A 121 -9.23 -6.18 -4.64
N GLY A 122 -9.20 -7.04 -3.62
CA GLY A 122 -9.42 -8.47 -3.76
C GLY A 122 -10.18 -9.06 -2.58
N LYS A 123 -10.56 -10.32 -2.71
CA LYS A 123 -11.28 -11.08 -1.66
C LYS A 123 -10.52 -12.32 -1.25
N ILE A 124 -10.42 -12.53 0.06
CA ILE A 124 -9.91 -13.77 0.66
C ILE A 124 -10.87 -14.22 1.77
N SER A 125 -10.93 -15.53 2.01
CA SER A 125 -11.84 -16.08 3.05
C SER A 125 -11.29 -15.90 4.45
N SER A 126 -9.97 -16.02 4.62
CA SER A 126 -9.27 -15.95 5.90
C SER A 126 -7.80 -15.62 5.67
N TYR A 127 -7.11 -15.26 6.73
CA TYR A 127 -5.66 -15.09 6.75
C TYR A 127 -5.10 -15.84 7.98
N THR A 128 -4.24 -16.82 7.75
CA THR A 128 -3.63 -17.67 8.78
C THR A 128 -2.12 -17.86 8.56
N GLU A 129 -1.57 -17.21 7.54
CA GLU A 129 -0.19 -17.29 7.13
C GLU A 129 0.73 -16.56 8.12
N GLU A 130 2.02 -16.85 8.07
CA GLU A 130 3.04 -16.14 8.81
C GLU A 130 3.60 -15.01 7.95
N TRP A 131 3.57 -13.79 8.47
CA TRP A 131 4.14 -12.62 7.81
C TRP A 131 5.64 -12.48 8.07
N ASP A 132 6.32 -11.71 7.21
CA ASP A 132 7.72 -11.33 7.40
C ASP A 132 7.83 -10.25 8.49
N PRO A 133 8.47 -10.52 9.63
CA PRO A 133 8.60 -9.56 10.73
C PRO A 133 9.51 -8.36 10.39
N GLU A 134 10.31 -8.43 9.34
CA GLU A 134 11.08 -7.27 8.86
C GLU A 134 10.21 -6.26 8.10
N GLU A 135 9.08 -6.71 7.58
CA GLU A 135 8.12 -5.88 6.85
C GLU A 135 6.89 -5.50 7.70
N VAL A 136 6.39 -6.44 8.49
CA VAL A 136 5.10 -6.34 9.19
C VAL A 136 5.26 -6.66 10.67
N GLU A 137 4.80 -5.76 11.53
CA GLU A 137 4.75 -5.95 12.99
C GLU A 137 3.53 -6.77 13.41
N SER A 138 2.39 -6.47 12.83
CA SER A 138 1.10 -7.09 13.19
C SER A 138 0.08 -6.95 12.07
N VAL A 139 -0.96 -7.78 12.11
CA VAL A 139 -2.11 -7.70 11.21
C VAL A 139 -3.42 -7.75 12.00
N ARG A 140 -4.48 -7.17 11.46
CA ARG A 140 -5.83 -7.30 12.00
C ARG A 140 -6.89 -7.12 10.92
N TRP A 141 -8.02 -7.73 11.14
CA TRP A 141 -9.24 -7.44 10.38
C TRP A 141 -10.00 -6.26 11.00
N ALA A 142 -10.51 -5.37 10.16
CA ALA A 142 -11.36 -4.27 10.60
C ALA A 142 -12.40 -3.92 9.54
N THR A 143 -13.60 -3.55 9.98
CA THR A 143 -14.62 -2.98 9.10
C THR A 143 -14.26 -1.53 8.72
N LEU A 144 -14.84 -1.02 7.64
CA LEU A 144 -14.63 0.38 7.25
C LEU A 144 -15.18 1.35 8.31
N GLU A 145 -16.23 0.95 9.04
CA GLU A 145 -16.81 1.72 10.14
C GLU A 145 -15.86 1.80 11.35
N GLU A 146 -15.25 0.68 11.74
CA GLU A 146 -14.26 0.65 12.82
C GLU A 146 -13.03 1.51 12.47
N ILE A 147 -12.55 1.41 11.22
CA ILE A 147 -11.45 2.25 10.72
C ILE A 147 -11.83 3.73 10.76
N ALA A 148 -13.06 4.10 10.35
CA ALA A 148 -13.51 5.49 10.37
C ALA A 148 -13.49 6.07 11.79
N LEU A 149 -14.01 5.33 12.76
CA LEU A 149 -14.03 5.76 14.16
C LEU A 149 -12.62 5.93 14.73
N GLU A 150 -11.74 4.97 14.48
CA GLU A 150 -10.36 5.04 14.96
C GLU A 150 -9.58 6.17 14.27
N MET A 151 -9.79 6.38 12.98
CA MET A 151 -9.13 7.44 12.21
C MET A 151 -9.59 8.84 12.64
N ASP A 152 -10.85 9.00 13.03
CA ASP A 152 -11.38 10.26 13.59
C ASP A 152 -10.78 10.57 14.98
N GLN A 153 -10.52 9.55 15.77
CA GLN A 153 -9.98 9.69 17.13
C GLN A 153 -8.46 9.79 17.18
N ASN A 154 -7.78 9.00 16.34
CA ASN A 154 -6.33 8.84 16.36
C ASN A 154 -5.78 8.76 14.92
N PRO A 155 -5.89 9.82 14.10
CA PRO A 155 -5.43 9.80 12.70
C PRO A 155 -3.94 9.50 12.58
N GLU A 156 -3.14 9.84 13.61
CA GLU A 156 -1.71 9.59 13.66
C GLU A 156 -1.33 8.10 13.75
N HIS A 157 -2.27 7.21 14.05
CA HIS A 157 -2.04 5.75 14.05
C HIS A 157 -1.95 5.17 12.63
N PHE A 158 -2.33 5.95 11.61
CA PHE A 158 -2.43 5.50 10.23
C PHE A 158 -1.45 6.21 9.31
N THR A 159 -0.99 5.51 8.28
CA THR A 159 -0.10 6.08 7.26
C THR A 159 -0.77 7.21 6.48
N ALA A 160 0.03 8.14 5.95
CA ALA A 160 -0.48 9.29 5.20
C ALA A 160 -1.32 8.87 3.99
N TRP A 161 -0.82 7.93 3.17
CA TRP A 161 -1.55 7.44 1.98
C TRP A 161 -2.85 6.73 2.34
N PHE A 162 -2.86 5.90 3.40
CA PHE A 162 -4.07 5.21 3.84
C PHE A 162 -5.14 6.20 4.29
N ARG A 163 -4.77 7.25 5.02
CA ARG A 163 -5.71 8.33 5.39
C ARG A 163 -6.30 9.02 4.17
N ILE A 164 -5.48 9.30 3.14
CA ILE A 164 -5.94 9.91 1.89
C ILE A 164 -6.91 9.00 1.16
N ILE A 165 -6.55 7.72 0.96
CA ILE A 165 -7.41 6.73 0.30
C ILE A 165 -8.74 6.61 1.05
N PHE A 166 -8.68 6.44 2.36
CA PHE A 166 -9.86 6.22 3.18
C PHE A 166 -10.80 7.45 3.16
N ASN A 167 -10.27 8.64 3.39
CA ASN A 167 -11.08 9.86 3.47
C ASN A 167 -11.69 10.27 2.11
N ALA A 168 -10.94 10.12 1.02
CA ALA A 168 -11.36 10.58 -0.30
C ALA A 168 -12.08 9.48 -1.12
N TYR A 169 -11.74 8.20 -0.93
CA TYR A 169 -12.10 7.14 -1.88
C TYR A 169 -12.71 5.89 -1.24
N ARG A 170 -13.00 5.88 0.07
CA ARG A 170 -13.54 4.67 0.74
C ARG A 170 -14.77 4.06 0.06
N ASN A 171 -15.61 4.88 -0.56
CA ASN A 171 -16.80 4.43 -1.29
C ASN A 171 -16.47 3.64 -2.57
N ARG A 172 -15.21 3.64 -2.99
CA ARG A 172 -14.70 2.92 -4.16
C ARG A 172 -13.93 1.65 -3.79
N LEU A 173 -13.80 1.34 -2.50
CA LEU A 173 -13.07 0.17 -2.01
C LEU A 173 -13.91 -1.11 -1.96
N SER A 174 -15.13 -1.11 -2.48
CA SER A 174 -15.98 -2.31 -2.56
C SER A 174 -15.91 -2.94 -3.96
N LEU A 175 -15.91 -4.26 -4.00
CA LEU A 175 -16.14 -5.08 -5.19
C LEU A 175 -17.62 -5.40 -5.35
#